data_ef6315fd51cfc743981ce4f6d0626538
#
_entry.id   ef6315fd51cfc743981ce4f6d0626538
#
_cell.length_a   1.000
_cell.length_b   1.000
_cell.length_c   1.000
_cell.angle_alpha   90.00
_cell.angle_beta   90.00
_cell.angle_gamma   90.00
#
_symmetry.space_group_name_H-M   'P 1'
#
loop_
_entity.id
_entity.type
_entity.pdbx_description
1 polymer ?
#
loop_
_entity_poly.entity_id
_entity_poly.type
_entity_poly.pdbx_seq_one_letter_code
_entity_poly.pdbx_strand_id
1 'polypeptide(L)'
;MTPEIFACPIDGSSLDDSLTCEKGHKFSYNNGIYDFINQDYKADKLLESVAPIYEQIWAPFGFFLTSALSYNSLLKKIGSIMSSEVVLDIGTGTGRLFDFTNCKTCIGMDISNKFLYILKQKRSKVIAVHGNAETLPIKSASVDSVSSILVIHMLKNPQVAIKEISRVLKNRGKCAIVVLISNGFISRILSKWWKINPKDDNYYVATIKEFSLKIKEKQIMGPWELFICEKN
;
A
#
# COMPACT_ATOMS: atom_id res chain seq x y z
N MET A 1 5.64 21.95 9.99
CA MET A 1 4.89 22.13 8.73
C MET A 1 4.30 20.80 8.30
N THR A 2 3.00 20.75 8.14
CA THR A 2 2.29 19.61 7.57
C THR A 2 2.66 19.49 6.10
N PRO A 3 3.06 18.30 5.61
CA PRO A 3 3.32 18.13 4.19
C PRO A 3 2.10 18.51 3.33
N GLU A 4 2.28 19.38 2.35
CA GLU A 4 1.21 19.88 1.48
C GLU A 4 0.45 18.79 0.70
N ILE A 5 1.04 17.59 0.63
CA ILE A 5 0.47 16.44 -0.07
C ILE A 5 -0.74 15.84 0.67
N PHE A 6 -0.90 16.11 1.97
CA PHE A 6 -2.00 15.55 2.75
C PHE A 6 -3.33 16.23 2.50
N ALA A 7 -4.41 15.46 2.61
CA ALA A 7 -5.79 15.89 2.60
C ALA A 7 -6.59 15.13 3.66
N CYS A 8 -7.68 15.73 4.09
CA CYS A 8 -8.63 15.09 5.01
C CYS A 8 -9.20 13.81 4.38
N PRO A 9 -9.04 12.61 4.98
CA PRO A 9 -9.56 11.36 4.43
C PRO A 9 -11.09 11.26 4.50
N ILE A 10 -11.76 12.17 5.21
CA ILE A 10 -13.22 12.17 5.39
C ILE A 10 -13.90 12.96 4.27
N ASP A 11 -13.35 14.11 3.88
CA ASP A 11 -13.99 15.02 2.92
C ASP A 11 -13.09 15.53 1.79
N GLY A 12 -11.80 15.17 1.79
CA GLY A 12 -10.84 15.54 0.76
C GLY A 12 -10.31 16.98 0.85
N SER A 13 -10.74 17.78 1.85
CA SER A 13 -10.29 19.16 2.02
C SER A 13 -8.84 19.26 2.48
N SER A 14 -8.23 20.43 2.28
CA SER A 14 -6.87 20.72 2.73
C SER A 14 -6.77 20.70 4.25
N LEU A 15 -5.58 20.41 4.76
CA LEU A 15 -5.26 20.44 6.18
C LEU A 15 -4.36 21.63 6.48
N ASP A 16 -4.57 22.26 7.62
CA ASP A 16 -3.67 23.27 8.17
C ASP A 16 -2.45 22.65 8.87
N ASP A 17 -1.56 23.50 9.41
CA ASP A 17 -0.37 23.05 10.16
C ASP A 17 -0.70 22.28 11.44
N SER A 18 -1.92 22.39 11.96
CA SER A 18 -2.40 21.62 13.12
C SER A 18 -3.06 20.28 12.75
N LEU A 19 -3.00 19.89 11.46
CA LEU A 19 -3.67 18.73 10.88
C LEU A 19 -5.19 18.78 11.04
N THR A 20 -5.77 19.98 10.96
CA THR A 20 -7.23 20.21 11.05
C THR A 20 -7.75 20.67 9.69
N CYS A 21 -8.88 20.14 9.23
CA CYS A 21 -9.52 20.59 8.00
C CYS A 21 -10.58 21.68 8.29
N GLU A 22 -11.06 22.34 7.24
CA GLU A 22 -12.07 23.41 7.36
C GLU A 22 -13.38 22.98 8.05
N LYS A 23 -13.73 21.69 7.96
CA LYS A 23 -14.89 21.11 8.64
C LYS A 23 -14.61 20.67 10.08
N GLY A 24 -13.41 20.93 10.61
CA GLY A 24 -13.03 20.64 11.98
C GLY A 24 -12.59 19.19 12.24
N HIS A 25 -12.41 18.35 11.21
CA HIS A 25 -11.79 17.03 11.41
C HIS A 25 -10.32 17.23 11.77
N LYS A 26 -9.92 16.66 12.91
CA LYS A 26 -8.58 16.83 13.46
C LYS A 26 -7.86 15.49 13.52
N PHE A 27 -6.59 15.50 13.09
CA PHE A 27 -5.69 14.36 13.07
C PHE A 27 -4.47 14.65 13.93
N SER A 28 -3.56 13.68 14.08
CA SER A 28 -2.42 13.85 14.97
C SER A 28 -1.10 13.48 14.31
N TYR A 29 -0.01 14.02 14.89
CA TYR A 29 1.36 13.64 14.53
C TYR A 29 2.10 13.30 15.81
N ASN A 30 2.39 12.02 16.01
CA ASN A 30 3.01 11.51 17.21
C ASN A 30 4.13 10.53 16.87
N ASN A 31 5.28 10.63 17.55
CA ASN A 31 6.41 9.71 17.38
C ASN A 31 6.91 9.59 15.92
N GLY A 32 6.79 10.64 15.12
CA GLY A 32 7.17 10.62 13.71
C GLY A 32 6.16 9.98 12.76
N ILE A 33 4.95 9.70 13.22
CA ILE A 33 3.86 9.08 12.45
C ILE A 33 2.68 10.06 12.36
N TYR A 34 2.21 10.32 11.15
CA TYR A 34 0.96 11.04 10.90
C TYR A 34 -0.21 10.07 11.06
N ASP A 35 -1.13 10.36 11.97
CA ASP A 35 -2.26 9.50 12.30
C ASP A 35 -3.56 10.09 11.76
N PHE A 36 -4.11 9.42 10.74
CA PHE A 36 -5.36 9.79 10.07
C PHE A 36 -6.52 8.85 10.37
N ILE A 37 -6.37 7.95 11.34
CA ILE A 37 -7.41 7.00 11.72
C ILE A 37 -8.12 7.49 12.98
N ASN A 38 -9.40 7.87 12.84
CA ASN A 38 -10.25 8.29 13.95
C ASN A 38 -11.04 7.12 14.59
N GLN A 39 -10.82 5.89 14.15
CA GLN A 39 -11.53 4.70 14.65
C GLN A 39 -10.51 3.61 15.01
N ASP A 40 -10.84 2.81 16.03
CA ASP A 40 -10.05 1.62 16.41
C ASP A 40 -10.11 0.54 15.31
N TYR A 41 -9.33 0.72 14.25
CA TYR A 41 -9.07 -0.37 13.30
C TYR A 41 -8.16 -1.39 13.96
N LYS A 42 -8.63 -2.63 14.05
CA LYS A 42 -7.81 -3.75 14.55
C LYS A 42 -7.01 -4.32 13.38
N ALA A 43 -5.70 -4.04 13.37
CA ALA A 43 -4.78 -4.74 12.49
C ALA A 43 -4.78 -6.25 12.78
N ASP A 44 -4.34 -7.06 11.80
CA ASP A 44 -4.25 -8.51 11.98
C ASP A 44 -3.25 -8.84 13.10
N LYS A 45 -3.76 -9.42 14.20
CA LYS A 45 -2.96 -9.76 15.39
C LYS A 45 -1.79 -10.70 15.07
N LEU A 46 -1.95 -11.62 14.12
CA LEU A 46 -0.89 -12.53 13.70
C LEU A 46 0.24 -11.76 13.00
N LEU A 47 -0.08 -10.90 12.03
CA LEU A 47 0.89 -10.06 11.34
C LEU A 47 1.61 -9.12 12.32
N GLU A 48 0.89 -8.53 13.26
CA GLU A 48 1.51 -7.70 14.31
C GLU A 48 2.44 -8.48 15.23
N SER A 49 2.14 -9.74 15.54
CA SER A 49 3.01 -10.57 16.38
C SER A 49 4.35 -10.87 15.72
N VAL A 50 4.37 -11.05 14.40
CA VAL A 50 5.59 -11.34 13.63
C VAL A 50 6.29 -10.08 13.08
N ALA A 51 5.77 -8.89 13.34
CA ALA A 51 6.30 -7.62 12.83
C ALA A 51 7.83 -7.45 13.01
N PRO A 52 8.47 -7.83 14.14
CA PRO A 52 9.92 -7.68 14.32
C PRO A 52 10.76 -8.50 13.34
N ILE A 53 10.24 -9.66 12.90
CA ILE A 53 10.94 -10.59 11.99
C ILE A 53 10.30 -10.63 10.60
N TYR A 54 9.26 -9.80 10.38
CA TYR A 54 8.44 -9.83 9.16
C TYR A 54 9.27 -9.68 7.88
N GLU A 55 10.10 -8.65 7.82
CA GLU A 55 10.86 -8.36 6.59
C GLU A 55 12.04 -9.30 6.33
N GLN A 56 12.59 -9.93 7.38
CA GLN A 56 13.78 -10.77 7.27
C GLN A 56 13.45 -12.24 7.03
N ILE A 57 12.36 -12.72 7.63
CA ILE A 57 12.03 -14.14 7.64
C ILE A 57 10.63 -14.38 7.08
N TRP A 58 9.60 -13.76 7.68
CA TRP A 58 8.21 -14.13 7.41
C TRP A 58 7.78 -13.86 5.96
N ALA A 59 7.94 -12.63 5.48
CA ALA A 59 7.54 -12.27 4.13
C ALA A 59 8.40 -12.96 3.05
N PRO A 60 9.76 -12.99 3.15
CA PRO A 60 10.59 -13.70 2.17
C PRO A 60 10.32 -15.19 2.11
N PHE A 61 10.20 -15.85 3.26
CA PHE A 61 9.99 -17.30 3.33
C PHE A 61 8.57 -17.68 2.84
N GLY A 62 7.54 -16.98 3.33
CA GLY A 62 6.16 -17.22 2.91
C GLY A 62 5.95 -16.98 1.42
N PHE A 63 6.53 -15.90 0.88
CA PHE A 63 6.44 -15.61 -0.55
C PHE A 63 7.20 -16.65 -1.38
N PHE A 64 8.41 -17.04 -0.98
CA PHE A 64 9.20 -18.09 -1.67
C PHE A 64 8.47 -19.43 -1.70
N LEU A 65 7.92 -19.89 -0.58
CA LEU A 65 7.18 -21.16 -0.51
C LEU A 65 5.96 -21.19 -1.43
N THR A 66 5.34 -20.05 -1.66
CA THR A 66 4.08 -19.96 -2.42
C THR A 66 4.29 -19.61 -3.90
N SER A 67 5.35 -18.87 -4.24
CA SER A 67 5.63 -18.40 -5.60
C SER A 67 6.86 -19.03 -6.26
N ALA A 68 7.70 -19.72 -5.49
CA ALA A 68 9.04 -20.15 -5.89
C ALA A 68 9.97 -18.99 -6.34
N LEU A 69 9.65 -17.75 -5.99
CA LEU A 69 10.39 -16.54 -6.36
C LEU A 69 10.94 -15.82 -5.13
N SER A 70 12.06 -15.12 -5.32
CA SER A 70 12.62 -14.28 -4.26
C SER A 70 11.78 -13.02 -4.03
N TYR A 71 11.34 -12.82 -2.80
CA TYR A 71 10.64 -11.58 -2.38
C TYR A 71 11.51 -10.33 -2.63
N ASN A 72 12.80 -10.39 -2.33
CA ASN A 72 13.72 -9.29 -2.59
C ASN A 72 13.85 -8.98 -4.09
N SER A 73 13.81 -9.98 -4.97
CA SER A 73 13.83 -9.75 -6.42
C SER A 73 12.56 -9.06 -6.90
N LEU A 74 11.40 -9.43 -6.34
CA LEU A 74 10.14 -8.74 -6.58
C LEU A 74 10.22 -7.27 -6.14
N LEU A 75 10.69 -7.01 -4.90
CA LEU A 75 10.81 -5.65 -4.38
C LEU A 75 11.80 -4.80 -5.20
N LYS A 76 12.93 -5.37 -5.63
CA LYS A 76 13.89 -4.68 -6.53
C LYS A 76 13.25 -4.29 -7.85
N LYS A 77 12.50 -5.21 -8.48
CA LYS A 77 11.77 -4.95 -9.72
C LYS A 77 10.78 -3.81 -9.52
N ILE A 78 9.89 -3.92 -8.53
CA ILE A 78 8.87 -2.91 -8.25
C ILE A 78 9.52 -1.58 -7.87
N GLY A 79 10.48 -1.58 -6.95
CA GLY A 79 11.16 -0.37 -6.48
C GLY A 79 11.84 0.41 -7.62
N SER A 80 12.49 -0.30 -8.54
CA SER A 80 13.08 0.31 -9.73
C SER A 80 12.03 0.99 -10.64
N ILE A 81 10.89 0.31 -10.88
CA ILE A 81 9.81 0.83 -11.73
C ILE A 81 9.10 2.02 -11.06
N MET A 82 8.93 1.99 -9.73
CA MET A 82 8.23 3.01 -8.96
C MET A 82 9.12 4.20 -8.59
N SER A 83 10.45 4.13 -8.80
CA SER A 83 11.36 5.24 -8.50
C SER A 83 10.94 6.51 -9.24
N SER A 84 10.64 7.57 -8.45
CA SER A 84 10.12 8.85 -8.93
C SER A 84 10.24 9.92 -7.84
N GLU A 85 9.82 11.17 -8.07
CA GLU A 85 9.92 12.21 -7.05
C GLU A 85 9.08 11.92 -5.82
N VAL A 86 7.80 11.57 -6.00
CA VAL A 86 6.84 11.31 -4.92
C VAL A 86 6.31 9.89 -5.03
N VAL A 87 6.65 9.05 -4.07
CA VAL A 87 6.25 7.63 -4.02
C VAL A 87 5.41 7.35 -2.78
N LEU A 88 4.25 6.73 -2.98
CA LEU A 88 3.38 6.22 -1.93
C LEU A 88 3.39 4.68 -1.93
N ASP A 89 3.70 4.06 -0.79
CA ASP A 89 3.57 2.62 -0.59
C ASP A 89 2.45 2.32 0.39
N ILE A 90 1.39 1.66 -0.09
CA ILE A 90 0.16 1.34 0.67
C ILE A 90 0.28 -0.05 1.27
N GLY A 91 0.11 -0.15 2.60
CA GLY A 91 0.38 -1.34 3.36
C GLY A 91 1.89 -1.63 3.41
N THR A 92 2.66 -0.57 3.64
CA THR A 92 4.12 -0.56 3.55
C THR A 92 4.81 -1.51 4.53
N GLY A 93 4.11 -1.94 5.58
CA GLY A 93 4.68 -2.72 6.67
C GLY A 93 5.87 -1.97 7.30
N THR A 94 7.03 -2.61 7.30
CA THR A 94 8.27 -2.01 7.80
C THR A 94 8.97 -1.09 6.79
N GLY A 95 8.41 -0.86 5.60
CA GLY A 95 8.96 0.02 4.56
C GLY A 95 10.06 -0.61 3.70
N ARG A 96 10.14 -1.94 3.63
CA ARG A 96 11.23 -2.67 2.93
C ARG A 96 11.37 -2.27 1.46
N LEU A 97 10.30 -1.88 0.78
CA LEU A 97 10.33 -1.44 -0.61
C LEU A 97 11.27 -0.23 -0.81
N PHE A 98 11.32 0.68 0.17
CA PHE A 98 12.14 1.90 0.08
C PHE A 98 13.66 1.64 0.10
N ASP A 99 14.12 0.43 0.42
CA ASP A 99 15.52 0.05 0.24
C ASP A 99 15.89 -0.12 -1.25
N PHE A 100 14.89 -0.22 -2.12
CA PHE A 100 15.04 -0.45 -3.56
C PHE A 100 14.40 0.66 -4.41
N THR A 101 13.86 1.71 -3.77
CA THR A 101 13.15 2.80 -4.43
C THR A 101 13.88 4.11 -4.22
N ASN A 102 14.15 4.83 -5.31
CA ASN A 102 14.69 6.18 -5.24
C ASN A 102 13.53 7.18 -5.29
N CYS A 103 13.36 7.98 -4.21
CA CYS A 103 12.31 8.99 -4.10
C CYS A 103 12.79 10.20 -3.30
N LYS A 104 12.35 11.39 -3.72
CA LYS A 104 12.57 12.64 -2.99
C LYS A 104 11.62 12.73 -1.79
N THR A 105 10.35 12.38 -2.03
CA THR A 105 9.31 12.25 -1.01
C THR A 105 8.82 10.81 -1.00
N CYS A 106 9.21 10.07 0.03
CA CYS A 106 8.86 8.67 0.22
C CYS A 106 7.82 8.56 1.33
N ILE A 107 6.61 8.07 1.01
CA ILE A 107 5.49 7.98 1.95
C ILE A 107 5.13 6.50 2.12
N GLY A 108 5.28 5.99 3.34
CA GLY A 108 4.86 4.66 3.72
C GLY A 108 3.60 4.71 4.56
N MET A 109 2.52 4.11 4.08
CA MET A 109 1.25 4.07 4.80
C MET A 109 0.90 2.65 5.21
N ASP A 110 0.46 2.48 6.44
CA ASP A 110 -0.02 1.19 6.98
C ASP A 110 -1.15 1.41 7.99
N ILE A 111 -1.95 0.36 8.21
CA ILE A 111 -3.00 0.33 9.24
C ILE A 111 -2.46 -0.08 10.62
N SER A 112 -1.23 -0.59 10.68
CA SER A 112 -0.57 -1.04 11.91
C SER A 112 0.47 -0.03 12.39
N ASN A 113 0.21 0.61 13.51
CA ASN A 113 1.19 1.47 14.18
C ASN A 113 2.47 0.73 14.57
N LYS A 114 2.40 -0.58 14.84
CA LYS A 114 3.56 -1.37 15.19
C LYS A 114 4.53 -1.49 14.02
N PHE A 115 4.03 -1.74 12.81
CA PHE A 115 4.84 -1.75 11.60
C PHE A 115 5.43 -0.37 11.31
N LEU A 116 4.65 0.69 11.43
CA LEU A 116 5.11 2.07 11.21
C LEU A 116 6.18 2.50 12.21
N TYR A 117 6.08 2.06 13.47
CA TYR A 117 7.13 2.28 14.45
C TYR A 117 8.47 1.65 14.02
N ILE A 118 8.44 0.39 13.56
CA ILE A 118 9.64 -0.29 13.03
C ILE A 118 10.15 0.41 11.76
N LEU A 119 9.25 0.86 10.88
CA LEU A 119 9.61 1.65 9.70
C LEU A 119 10.40 2.90 10.11
N LYS A 120 9.91 3.67 11.07
CA LYS A 120 10.59 4.89 11.53
C LYS A 120 11.97 4.61 12.15
N GLN A 121 12.12 3.51 12.87
CA GLN A 121 13.41 3.09 13.41
C GLN A 121 14.42 2.74 12.31
N LYS A 122 14.00 2.02 11.29
CA LYS A 122 14.88 1.51 10.22
C LYS A 122 15.08 2.50 9.07
N ARG A 123 14.05 3.32 8.78
CA ARG A 123 13.96 4.19 7.59
C ARG A 123 13.40 5.57 7.99
N SER A 124 14.13 6.27 8.85
CA SER A 124 13.70 7.54 9.47
C SER A 124 13.30 8.63 8.48
N LYS A 125 13.85 8.60 7.26
CA LYS A 125 13.54 9.57 6.19
C LYS A 125 12.18 9.32 5.53
N VAL A 126 11.59 8.12 5.64
CA VAL A 126 10.26 7.83 5.10
C VAL A 126 9.20 8.52 5.95
N ILE A 127 8.28 9.21 5.32
CA ILE A 127 7.10 9.78 5.96
C ILE A 127 6.16 8.63 6.30
N ALA A 128 5.98 8.38 7.60
CA ALA A 128 5.12 7.30 8.08
C ALA A 128 3.69 7.82 8.29
N VAL A 129 2.72 7.10 7.74
CA VAL A 129 1.29 7.46 7.77
C VAL A 129 0.47 6.29 8.29
N HIS A 130 -0.21 6.49 9.41
CA HIS A 130 -1.25 5.58 9.91
C HIS A 130 -2.55 5.93 9.20
N GLY A 131 -3.00 5.06 8.28
CA GLY A 131 -4.11 5.36 7.40
C GLY A 131 -4.77 4.12 6.81
N ASN A 132 -5.97 4.32 6.25
CA ASN A 132 -6.75 3.28 5.60
C ASN A 132 -6.61 3.39 4.08
N ALA A 133 -6.33 2.25 3.43
CA ALA A 133 -6.18 2.16 1.96
C ALA A 133 -7.48 2.50 1.19
N GLU A 134 -8.63 2.39 1.84
CA GLU A 134 -9.94 2.73 1.24
C GLU A 134 -10.27 4.23 1.35
N THR A 135 -9.47 5.03 2.11
CA THR A 135 -9.65 6.49 2.29
C THR A 135 -8.29 7.14 2.48
N LEU A 136 -7.55 7.31 1.40
CA LEU A 136 -6.17 7.82 1.47
C LEU A 136 -6.13 9.29 1.90
N PRO A 137 -5.34 9.65 2.95
CA PRO A 137 -5.16 11.03 3.38
C PRO A 137 -4.21 11.81 2.46
N ILE A 138 -4.35 11.64 1.17
CA ILE A 138 -3.48 12.17 0.11
C ILE A 138 -4.32 12.92 -0.90
N LYS A 139 -3.87 14.11 -1.31
CA LYS A 139 -4.51 14.92 -2.35
C LYS A 139 -4.62 14.17 -3.67
N SER A 140 -5.67 14.46 -4.43
CA SER A 140 -5.83 13.94 -5.80
C SER A 140 -4.69 14.42 -6.69
N ALA A 141 -4.25 13.57 -7.62
CA ALA A 141 -3.22 13.87 -8.63
C ALA A 141 -1.93 14.48 -8.03
N SER A 142 -1.44 13.95 -6.91
CA SER A 142 -0.31 14.50 -6.17
C SER A 142 0.91 13.57 -6.09
N VAL A 143 0.76 12.27 -6.38
CA VAL A 143 1.87 11.30 -6.35
C VAL A 143 2.24 10.81 -7.75
N ASP A 144 3.53 10.54 -7.96
CA ASP A 144 4.03 10.06 -9.25
C ASP A 144 3.92 8.54 -9.37
N SER A 145 4.10 7.83 -8.24
CA SER A 145 4.03 6.37 -8.22
C SER A 145 3.37 5.86 -6.95
N VAL A 146 2.57 4.80 -7.08
CA VAL A 146 1.93 4.09 -5.96
C VAL A 146 2.25 2.61 -6.02
N SER A 147 2.65 2.02 -4.90
CA SER A 147 2.75 0.56 -4.73
C SER A 147 1.76 0.06 -3.70
N SER A 148 1.27 -1.15 -3.90
CA SER A 148 0.51 -1.91 -2.90
C SER A 148 0.83 -3.39 -3.05
N ILE A 149 1.66 -3.91 -2.15
CA ILE A 149 2.23 -5.24 -2.26
C ILE A 149 1.64 -6.14 -1.18
N LEU A 150 0.89 -7.15 -1.59
CA LEU A 150 0.26 -8.15 -0.72
C LEU A 150 -0.78 -7.57 0.27
N VAL A 151 -1.52 -6.52 -0.13
CA VAL A 151 -2.47 -5.80 0.74
C VAL A 151 -3.90 -5.82 0.22
N ILE A 152 -4.11 -5.40 -1.04
CA ILE A 152 -5.47 -5.11 -1.58
C ILE A 152 -6.41 -6.31 -1.47
N HIS A 153 -5.92 -7.53 -1.64
CA HIS A 153 -6.72 -8.76 -1.51
C HIS A 153 -7.22 -9.04 -0.07
N MET A 154 -6.66 -8.36 0.93
CA MET A 154 -7.09 -8.46 2.34
C MET A 154 -8.19 -7.46 2.70
N LEU A 155 -8.46 -6.49 1.84
CA LEU A 155 -9.47 -5.44 2.08
C LEU A 155 -10.88 -5.98 1.85
N LYS A 156 -11.85 -5.38 2.54
CA LYS A 156 -13.28 -5.68 2.33
C LYS A 156 -13.73 -5.22 0.95
N ASN A 157 -13.26 -4.05 0.52
CA ASN A 157 -13.63 -3.41 -0.74
C ASN A 157 -12.38 -3.11 -1.59
N PRO A 158 -11.77 -4.12 -2.24
CA PRO A 158 -10.55 -3.94 -3.06
C PRO A 158 -10.71 -2.85 -4.14
N GLN A 159 -11.89 -2.72 -4.73
CA GLN A 159 -12.20 -1.72 -5.74
C GLN A 159 -12.08 -0.28 -5.22
N VAL A 160 -12.45 -0.03 -3.96
CA VAL A 160 -12.33 1.31 -3.35
C VAL A 160 -10.87 1.72 -3.23
N ALA A 161 -10.00 0.79 -2.81
CA ALA A 161 -8.56 1.05 -2.73
C ALA A 161 -7.94 1.30 -4.12
N ILE A 162 -8.35 0.54 -5.16
CA ILE A 162 -7.88 0.77 -6.54
C ILE A 162 -8.37 2.12 -7.07
N LYS A 163 -9.59 2.53 -6.76
CA LYS A 163 -10.12 3.87 -7.06
C LYS A 163 -9.26 4.96 -6.39
N GLU A 164 -8.93 4.79 -5.12
CA GLU A 164 -8.10 5.73 -4.37
C GLU A 164 -6.67 5.81 -4.96
N ILE A 165 -6.06 4.68 -5.33
CA ILE A 165 -4.78 4.65 -6.06
C ILE A 165 -4.87 5.51 -7.32
N SER A 166 -5.91 5.32 -8.13
CA SER A 166 -6.11 6.14 -9.32
C SER A 166 -6.31 7.62 -8.98
N ARG A 167 -7.09 7.93 -7.94
CA ARG A 167 -7.35 9.31 -7.54
C ARG A 167 -6.07 10.07 -7.20
N VAL A 168 -5.19 9.47 -6.40
CA VAL A 168 -3.98 10.15 -5.91
C VAL A 168 -2.87 10.23 -6.95
N LEU A 169 -2.84 9.33 -7.93
CA LEU A 169 -1.86 9.35 -9.01
C LEU A 169 -2.04 10.59 -9.91
N LYS A 170 -0.93 11.22 -10.26
CA LYS A 170 -0.85 12.20 -11.37
C LYS A 170 -1.18 11.53 -12.71
N ASN A 171 -1.51 12.31 -13.73
CA ASN A 171 -1.62 11.78 -15.09
C ASN A 171 -0.28 11.16 -15.50
N ARG A 172 -0.31 10.00 -16.16
CA ARG A 172 0.84 9.15 -16.49
C ARG A 172 1.62 8.63 -15.27
N GLY A 173 1.09 8.82 -14.06
CA GLY A 173 1.63 8.20 -12.85
C GLY A 173 1.51 6.68 -12.91
N LYS A 174 2.43 5.98 -12.26
CA LYS A 174 2.53 4.51 -12.32
C LYS A 174 2.02 3.87 -11.04
N CYS A 175 1.45 2.67 -11.14
CA CYS A 175 1.25 1.86 -9.94
C CYS A 175 1.68 0.42 -10.13
N ALA A 176 2.08 -0.20 -9.00
CA ALA A 176 2.37 -1.62 -8.89
C ALA A 176 1.45 -2.24 -7.83
N ILE A 177 0.67 -3.24 -8.24
CA ILE A 177 -0.29 -3.92 -7.37
C ILE A 177 0.05 -5.41 -7.37
N VAL A 178 0.34 -5.98 -6.17
CA VAL A 178 0.52 -7.43 -6.00
C VAL A 178 -0.58 -7.97 -5.14
N VAL A 179 -1.34 -8.93 -5.68
CA VAL A 179 -2.52 -9.51 -5.03
C VAL A 179 -2.50 -11.04 -5.03
N LEU A 180 -3.15 -11.63 -4.04
CA LEU A 180 -3.54 -13.03 -4.08
C LEU A 180 -4.75 -13.17 -5.00
N ILE A 181 -4.68 -14.06 -5.98
CA ILE A 181 -5.82 -14.38 -6.87
C ILE A 181 -6.42 -15.75 -6.53
N SER A 182 -7.72 -15.90 -6.77
CA SER A 182 -8.45 -17.15 -6.50
C SER A 182 -8.18 -18.21 -7.58
N ASN A 183 -6.90 -18.64 -7.68
CA ASN A 183 -6.46 -19.64 -8.65
C ASN A 183 -5.76 -20.82 -7.98
N GLY A 184 -6.38 -21.97 -7.93
CA GLY A 184 -5.73 -23.21 -7.54
C GLY A 184 -5.66 -23.50 -6.03
N PHE A 185 -4.88 -24.54 -5.70
CA PHE A 185 -4.89 -25.13 -4.36
C PHE A 185 -4.22 -24.26 -3.29
N ILE A 186 -3.07 -23.65 -3.61
CA ILE A 186 -2.32 -22.80 -2.67
C ILE A 186 -3.15 -21.57 -2.28
N SER A 187 -3.76 -20.91 -3.26
CA SER A 187 -4.65 -19.77 -3.00
C SER A 187 -5.80 -20.13 -2.05
N ARG A 188 -6.37 -21.34 -2.22
CA ARG A 188 -7.45 -21.84 -1.35
C ARG A 188 -6.98 -22.08 0.09
N ILE A 189 -5.75 -22.57 0.28
CA ILE A 189 -5.17 -22.75 1.62
C ILE A 189 -4.94 -21.40 2.28
N LEU A 190 -4.27 -20.46 1.57
CA LEU A 190 -3.98 -19.13 2.07
C LEU A 190 -5.25 -18.35 2.42
N SER A 191 -6.28 -18.43 1.56
CA SER A 191 -7.54 -17.74 1.82
C SER A 191 -8.28 -18.25 3.05
N LYS A 192 -8.24 -19.56 3.31
CA LYS A 192 -8.80 -20.14 4.54
C LYS A 192 -8.01 -19.70 5.78
N TRP A 193 -6.68 -19.69 5.69
CA TRP A 193 -5.82 -19.31 6.81
C TRP A 193 -6.01 -17.85 7.20
N TRP A 194 -6.01 -16.94 6.22
CA TRP A 194 -6.24 -15.51 6.46
C TRP A 194 -7.71 -15.10 6.58
N LYS A 195 -8.65 -16.06 6.39
CA LYS A 195 -10.11 -15.81 6.40
C LYS A 195 -10.53 -14.71 5.42
N ILE A 196 -9.91 -14.69 4.24
CA ILE A 196 -10.18 -13.75 3.17
C ILE A 196 -10.86 -14.46 2.00
N ASN A 197 -11.50 -13.68 1.12
CA ASN A 197 -12.11 -14.15 -0.11
C ASN A 197 -11.44 -13.46 -1.32
N PRO A 198 -10.28 -13.97 -1.77
CA PRO A 198 -9.57 -13.35 -2.88
C PRO A 198 -10.41 -13.39 -4.14
N LYS A 199 -10.33 -12.33 -4.93
CA LYS A 199 -10.98 -12.23 -6.22
C LYS A 199 -10.16 -12.94 -7.30
N ASP A 200 -10.76 -13.20 -8.43
CA ASP A 200 -10.07 -13.75 -9.59
C ASP A 200 -9.32 -12.65 -10.39
N ASP A 201 -8.54 -13.08 -11.36
CA ASP A 201 -7.81 -12.20 -12.29
C ASP A 201 -8.77 -11.24 -13.03
N ASN A 202 -9.88 -11.74 -13.54
CA ASN A 202 -10.82 -10.94 -14.32
C ASN A 202 -11.39 -9.77 -13.51
N TYR A 203 -11.67 -10.00 -12.22
CA TYR A 203 -12.12 -8.95 -11.31
C TYR A 203 -11.10 -7.82 -11.22
N TYR A 204 -9.80 -8.15 -10.97
CA TYR A 204 -8.77 -7.13 -10.86
C TYR A 204 -8.52 -6.40 -12.19
N VAL A 205 -8.48 -7.13 -13.31
CA VAL A 205 -8.32 -6.53 -14.64
C VAL A 205 -9.49 -5.58 -14.97
N ALA A 206 -10.72 -5.98 -14.68
CA ALA A 206 -11.89 -5.12 -14.89
C ALA A 206 -11.85 -3.87 -14.02
N THR A 207 -11.59 -4.03 -12.72
CA THR A 207 -11.52 -2.94 -11.75
C THR A 207 -10.41 -1.93 -12.08
N ILE A 208 -9.21 -2.41 -12.43
CA ILE A 208 -8.09 -1.56 -12.83
C ILE A 208 -8.46 -0.69 -14.04
N LYS A 209 -9.10 -1.29 -15.05
CA LYS A 209 -9.54 -0.55 -16.25
C LYS A 209 -10.67 0.43 -15.96
N GLU A 210 -11.62 0.06 -15.09
CA GLU A 210 -12.74 0.91 -14.67
C GLU A 210 -12.24 2.26 -14.10
N PHE A 211 -11.17 2.23 -13.32
CA PHE A 211 -10.59 3.45 -12.71
C PHE A 211 -9.47 4.08 -13.55
N SER A 212 -9.53 3.94 -14.89
CA SER A 212 -8.63 4.62 -15.84
C SER A 212 -7.15 4.28 -15.66
N LEU A 213 -6.85 3.09 -15.17
CA LEU A 213 -5.50 2.54 -15.08
C LEU A 213 -5.26 1.58 -16.25
N LYS A 214 -4.25 1.86 -17.06
CA LYS A 214 -3.85 1.00 -18.18
C LYS A 214 -2.80 0.00 -17.72
N ILE A 215 -3.11 -1.29 -17.81
CA ILE A 215 -2.17 -2.37 -17.50
C ILE A 215 -1.05 -2.38 -18.56
N LYS A 216 0.19 -2.17 -18.14
CA LYS A 216 1.40 -2.21 -18.98
C LYS A 216 2.08 -3.57 -18.92
N GLU A 217 2.05 -4.20 -17.75
CA GLU A 217 2.63 -5.51 -17.51
C GLU A 217 1.76 -6.27 -16.51
N LYS A 218 1.66 -7.58 -16.73
CA LYS A 218 0.99 -8.53 -15.86
C LYS A 218 1.89 -9.75 -15.69
N GLN A 219 2.13 -10.18 -14.44
CA GLN A 219 2.97 -11.34 -14.15
C GLN A 219 2.33 -12.21 -13.07
N ILE A 220 2.11 -13.48 -13.42
CA ILE A 220 1.62 -14.50 -12.47
C ILE A 220 2.82 -15.14 -11.77
N MET A 221 2.75 -15.28 -10.45
CA MET A 221 3.78 -15.81 -9.57
C MET A 221 3.15 -16.81 -8.57
N GLY A 222 2.84 -18.00 -9.05
CA GLY A 222 2.05 -18.96 -8.28
C GLY A 222 0.63 -18.42 -8.01
N PRO A 223 0.21 -18.28 -6.74
CA PRO A 223 -1.09 -17.72 -6.39
C PRO A 223 -1.12 -16.18 -6.42
N TRP A 224 0.03 -15.54 -6.62
CA TRP A 224 0.18 -14.09 -6.63
C TRP A 224 0.18 -13.54 -8.04
N GLU A 225 -0.35 -12.35 -8.21
CA GLU A 225 -0.33 -11.65 -9.49
C GLU A 225 0.13 -10.20 -9.29
N LEU A 226 1.09 -9.80 -10.13
CA LEU A 226 1.60 -8.43 -10.23
C LEU A 226 0.96 -7.74 -11.43
N PHE A 227 0.41 -6.57 -11.17
CA PHE A 227 -0.04 -5.61 -12.19
C PHE A 227 0.83 -4.37 -12.12
N ILE A 228 1.51 -4.02 -13.21
CA ILE A 228 2.14 -2.71 -13.41
C ILE A 228 1.21 -1.89 -14.29
N CYS A 229 0.77 -0.75 -13.80
CA CYS A 229 -0.20 0.08 -14.49
C CYS A 229 0.29 1.52 -14.61
N GLU A 230 -0.31 2.25 -15.54
CA GLU A 230 -0.13 3.68 -15.75
C GLU A 230 -1.50 4.35 -15.82
N LYS A 231 -1.65 5.49 -15.15
CA LYS A 231 -2.87 6.28 -15.22
C LYS A 231 -2.95 7.00 -16.59
N ASN A 232 -4.12 6.92 -17.22
CA ASN A 232 -4.40 7.61 -18.49
C ASN A 232 -4.33 9.12 -18.36
#